data_dceadf58499b156a0b3f846da8c8872a
#
_entry.id   dceadf58499b156a0b3f846da8c8872a
#
_cell.length_a   1.000
_cell.length_b   1.000
_cell.length_c   1.000
_cell.angle_alpha   90.00
_cell.angle_beta   90.00
_cell.angle_gamma   90.00
#
_symmetry.space_group_name_H-M   'P 1'
#
loop_
_entity.id
_entity.type
_entity.pdbx_description
1 polymer ?
#
loop_
_entity_poly.entity_id
_entity_poly.type
_entity_poly.pdbx_seq_one_letter_code
_entity_poly.pdbx_strand_id
1 'polypeptide(L)'
;MAHVATDLAVTLPEDRPGMLAKAVNALGAAGINLEGHAEMEGVVHVLTTDLGATRQALESAGFTVVKEQQVVLVEVEDRPGSAAGIFHRIADAKVNIRFSYLATRNRLVIGADDLEELRAALSD
;
A
#
# COMPACT_ATOMS: atom_id res chain seq x y z
N MET A 1 -9.49 -5.32 12.78
CA MET A 1 -9.70 -3.88 13.03
C MET A 1 -9.14 -3.08 11.87
N ALA A 2 -9.82 -2.02 11.50
CA ALA A 2 -9.42 -1.19 10.35
C ALA A 2 -8.88 0.16 10.82
N HIS A 3 -7.79 0.62 10.22
CA HIS A 3 -7.24 1.94 10.55
C HIS A 3 -6.60 2.57 9.32
N VAL A 4 -6.38 3.89 9.39
CA VAL A 4 -5.82 4.65 8.28
C VAL A 4 -4.30 4.55 8.28
N ALA A 5 -3.73 4.40 7.11
CA ALA A 5 -2.30 4.44 6.88
C ALA A 5 -2.04 5.27 5.62
N THR A 6 -0.79 5.42 5.22
CA THR A 6 -0.44 6.18 4.02
C THR A 6 0.38 5.33 3.07
N ASP A 7 -0.03 5.32 1.82
CA ASP A 7 0.63 4.63 0.74
C ASP A 7 1.41 5.64 -0.10
N LEU A 8 2.64 5.30 -0.46
CA LEU A 8 3.42 6.06 -1.43
C LEU A 8 3.50 5.31 -2.73
N ALA A 9 3.15 5.96 -3.83
CA ALA A 9 3.34 5.41 -5.15
C ALA A 9 4.56 6.09 -5.79
N VAL A 10 5.51 5.27 -6.26
CA VAL A 10 6.73 5.76 -6.90
C VAL A 10 6.88 5.15 -8.27
N THR A 11 7.51 5.90 -9.20
CA THR A 11 7.82 5.37 -10.51
C THR A 11 9.27 4.92 -10.55
N LEU A 12 9.51 3.82 -11.24
CA LEU A 12 10.86 3.35 -11.52
C LEU A 12 11.42 4.17 -12.68
N PRO A 13 12.68 4.66 -12.59
CA PRO A 13 13.25 5.52 -13.63
C PRO A 13 13.50 4.79 -14.95
N GLU A 14 13.66 3.48 -14.91
CA GLU A 14 13.93 2.68 -16.10
C GLU A 14 13.20 1.34 -16.00
N ASP A 15 12.85 0.78 -17.15
CA ASP A 15 12.24 -0.56 -17.21
C ASP A 15 13.34 -1.57 -17.53
N ARG A 16 14.04 -2.02 -16.48
CA ARG A 16 15.10 -3.00 -16.61
C ARG A 16 15.27 -3.82 -15.33
N PRO A 17 15.88 -4.99 -15.41
CA PRO A 17 16.12 -5.82 -14.23
C PRO A 17 16.89 -5.05 -13.14
N GLY A 18 16.50 -5.29 -11.90
CA GLY A 18 17.18 -4.72 -10.74
C GLY A 18 16.61 -3.40 -10.23
N MET A 19 15.67 -2.78 -10.94
CA MET A 19 15.13 -1.49 -10.51
C MET A 19 14.30 -1.60 -9.24
N LEU A 20 13.47 -2.63 -9.14
CA LEU A 20 12.70 -2.86 -7.92
C LEU A 20 13.62 -3.20 -6.75
N ALA A 21 14.65 -4.02 -6.98
CA ALA A 21 15.65 -4.34 -5.97
C ALA A 21 16.35 -3.07 -5.47
N LYS A 22 16.65 -2.14 -6.35
CA LYS A 22 17.28 -0.87 -5.99
C LYS A 22 16.39 -0.05 -5.05
N ALA A 23 15.08 0.01 -5.34
CA ALA A 23 14.13 0.72 -4.50
C ALA A 23 14.06 0.10 -3.10
N VAL A 24 13.91 -1.21 -3.03
CA VAL A 24 13.81 -1.92 -1.75
C VAL A 24 15.12 -1.84 -0.98
N ASN A 25 16.26 -1.90 -1.66
CA ASN A 25 17.57 -1.73 -1.01
C ASN A 25 17.72 -0.33 -0.40
N ALA A 26 17.20 0.70 -1.06
CA ALA A 26 17.25 2.05 -0.51
C ALA A 26 16.51 2.14 0.83
N LEU A 27 15.37 1.48 0.94
CA LEU A 27 14.61 1.43 2.19
C LEU A 27 15.37 0.66 3.26
N GLY A 28 15.89 -0.51 2.92
CA GLY A 28 16.65 -1.33 3.87
C GLY A 28 17.90 -0.64 4.39
N ALA A 29 18.63 0.05 3.51
CA ALA A 29 19.82 0.80 3.90
C ALA A 29 19.50 1.95 4.85
N ALA A 30 18.30 2.51 4.77
CA ALA A 30 17.83 3.57 5.66
C ALA A 30 17.19 3.02 6.94
N GLY A 31 17.18 1.70 7.13
CA GLY A 31 16.58 1.07 8.30
C GLY A 31 15.06 1.05 8.28
N ILE A 32 14.46 1.18 7.10
CA ILE A 32 13.01 1.23 6.95
C ILE A 32 12.48 -0.14 6.57
N ASN A 33 11.48 -0.62 7.33
CA ASN A 33 10.85 -1.90 7.04
C ASN A 33 9.75 -1.73 6.00
N LEU A 34 9.83 -2.52 4.93
CA LEU A 34 8.80 -2.56 3.92
C LEU A 34 7.67 -3.45 4.43
N GLU A 35 6.56 -2.85 4.82
CA GLU A 35 5.43 -3.58 5.39
C GLU A 35 4.44 -4.05 4.34
N GLY A 36 4.43 -3.44 3.19
CA GLY A 36 3.61 -3.87 2.08
C GLY A 36 4.10 -3.24 0.80
N HIS A 37 3.89 -3.93 -0.32
CA HIS A 37 4.21 -3.36 -1.62
C HIS A 37 3.39 -4.04 -2.70
N ALA A 38 3.20 -3.32 -3.77
CA ALA A 38 2.66 -3.84 -5.01
C ALA A 38 3.35 -3.13 -6.16
N GLU A 39 3.69 -3.87 -7.19
CA GLU A 39 4.27 -3.26 -8.38
C GLU A 39 3.43 -3.65 -9.59
N MET A 40 3.14 -2.66 -10.43
CA MET A 40 2.42 -2.89 -11.66
C MET A 40 2.91 -1.88 -12.69
N GLU A 41 3.49 -2.40 -13.77
CA GLU A 41 3.90 -1.59 -14.92
C GLU A 41 4.75 -0.36 -14.56
N GLY A 42 5.77 -0.57 -13.72
CA GLY A 42 6.71 0.48 -13.37
C GLY A 42 6.26 1.44 -12.28
N VAL A 43 5.09 1.23 -11.70
CA VAL A 43 4.63 1.97 -10.53
C VAL A 43 4.67 1.04 -9.33
N VAL A 44 5.34 1.47 -8.27
CA VAL A 44 5.48 0.68 -7.04
C VAL A 44 4.75 1.40 -5.92
N HIS A 45 3.84 0.68 -5.28
CA HIS A 45 3.22 1.13 -4.04
C HIS A 45 4.03 0.60 -2.87
N VAL A 46 4.32 1.44 -1.90
CA VAL A 46 5.02 1.01 -0.68
C VAL A 46 4.24 1.47 0.55
N LEU A 47 4.22 0.59 1.55
CA LEU A 47 3.65 0.87 2.85
C LEU A 47 4.75 0.74 3.90
N THR A 48 4.97 1.81 4.65
CA THR A 48 5.96 1.87 5.72
C THR A 48 5.38 2.69 6.87
N THR A 49 6.07 2.70 8.01
CA THR A 49 5.61 3.47 9.17
C THR A 49 6.24 4.86 9.27
N ASP A 50 7.34 5.11 8.56
CA ASP A 50 7.99 6.42 8.57
C ASP A 50 7.95 7.02 7.17
N LEU A 51 6.91 7.81 6.94
CA LEU A 51 6.63 8.38 5.63
C LEU A 51 7.74 9.32 5.13
N GLY A 52 8.21 10.21 6.00
CA GLY A 52 9.23 11.18 5.64
C GLY A 52 10.55 10.53 5.28
N ALA A 53 11.00 9.56 6.09
CA ALA A 53 12.22 8.83 5.83
C ALA A 53 12.12 7.98 4.57
N THR A 54 10.95 7.38 4.33
CA THR A 54 10.69 6.58 3.13
C THR A 54 10.79 7.42 1.87
N ARG A 55 10.13 8.56 1.86
CA ARG A 55 10.19 9.49 0.72
C ARG A 55 11.63 9.92 0.45
N GLN A 56 12.34 10.33 1.50
CA GLN A 56 13.73 10.78 1.36
C GLN A 56 14.64 9.68 0.82
N ALA A 57 14.51 8.46 1.33
CA ALA A 57 15.35 7.34 0.87
C ALA A 57 15.10 7.03 -0.61
N LEU A 58 13.85 7.01 -1.03
CA LEU A 58 13.49 6.71 -2.41
C LEU A 58 13.92 7.82 -3.36
N GLU A 59 13.69 9.08 -3.00
CA GLU A 59 14.08 10.22 -3.84
C GLU A 59 15.58 10.32 -3.97
N SER A 60 16.33 10.08 -2.88
CA SER A 60 17.80 10.07 -2.90
C SER A 60 18.35 8.96 -3.79
N ALA A 61 17.63 7.89 -3.96
CA ALA A 61 18.02 6.77 -4.83
C ALA A 61 17.60 6.97 -6.30
N GLY A 62 16.97 8.10 -6.63
CA GLY A 62 16.58 8.43 -8.00
C GLY A 62 15.15 8.06 -8.38
N PHE A 63 14.32 7.66 -7.42
CA PHE A 63 12.92 7.33 -7.70
C PHE A 63 12.05 8.55 -7.49
N THR A 64 10.98 8.65 -8.28
CA THR A 64 10.06 9.78 -8.18
C THR A 64 8.79 9.35 -7.46
N VAL A 65 8.48 10.03 -6.35
CA VAL A 65 7.21 9.84 -5.65
C VAL A 65 6.15 10.59 -6.43
N VAL A 66 5.17 9.86 -6.99
CA VAL A 66 4.14 10.45 -7.84
C VAL A 66 2.82 10.62 -7.10
N LYS A 67 2.61 9.90 -6.01
CA LYS A 67 1.39 10.04 -5.22
C LYS A 67 1.60 9.61 -3.79
N GLU A 68 1.02 10.37 -2.89
CA GLU A 68 0.91 10.04 -1.49
C GLU A 68 -0.58 10.04 -1.17
N GLN A 69 -1.11 8.94 -0.66
CA GLN A 69 -2.53 8.83 -0.43
C GLN A 69 -2.85 8.00 0.80
N GLN A 70 -3.94 8.36 1.45
CA GLN A 70 -4.40 7.62 2.60
C GLN A 70 -5.14 6.37 2.15
N VAL A 71 -4.93 5.30 2.88
CA VAL A 71 -5.53 3.99 2.62
C VAL A 71 -6.10 3.45 3.93
N VAL A 72 -6.94 2.43 3.84
CA VAL A 72 -7.38 1.68 5.00
C VAL A 72 -6.59 0.38 5.07
N LEU A 73 -6.08 0.09 6.24
CA LEU A 73 -5.34 -1.12 6.55
C LEU A 73 -6.23 -1.97 7.45
N VAL A 74 -6.55 -3.19 7.02
CA VAL A 74 -7.47 -4.06 7.76
C VAL A 74 -6.89 -5.46 7.90
N GLU A 75 -7.01 -6.03 9.08
CA GLU A 75 -6.56 -7.40 9.32
C GLU A 75 -7.45 -8.38 8.56
N VAL A 76 -6.82 -9.40 7.98
CA VAL A 76 -7.51 -10.46 7.25
C VAL A 76 -6.94 -11.79 7.70
N GLU A 77 -7.80 -12.73 8.09
CA GLU A 77 -7.32 -14.06 8.46
C GLU A 77 -6.81 -14.79 7.23
N ASP A 78 -5.74 -15.54 7.41
CA ASP A 78 -5.13 -16.31 6.32
C ASP A 78 -5.87 -17.64 6.15
N ARG A 79 -7.06 -17.56 5.57
CA ARG A 79 -7.91 -18.72 5.27
C ARG A 79 -8.87 -18.40 4.14
N PRO A 80 -9.38 -19.42 3.44
CA PRO A 80 -10.33 -19.20 2.34
C PRO A 80 -11.57 -18.40 2.80
N GLY A 81 -11.95 -17.42 2.00
CA GLY A 81 -13.14 -16.62 2.24
C GLY A 81 -12.96 -15.37 3.09
N SER A 82 -11.84 -15.24 3.81
CA SER A 82 -11.64 -14.09 4.70
C SER A 82 -11.58 -12.77 3.93
N ALA A 83 -10.77 -12.72 2.88
CA ALA A 83 -10.68 -11.51 2.06
C ALA A 83 -12.00 -11.25 1.32
N ALA A 84 -12.67 -12.30 0.86
CA ALA A 84 -13.95 -12.16 0.19
C ALA A 84 -14.98 -11.46 1.07
N GLY A 85 -15.03 -11.80 2.35
CA GLY A 85 -15.94 -11.16 3.31
C GLY A 85 -15.70 -9.67 3.43
N ILE A 86 -14.43 -9.25 3.46
CA ILE A 86 -14.06 -7.84 3.52
C ILE A 86 -14.52 -7.12 2.26
N PHE A 87 -14.21 -7.67 1.09
CA PHE A 87 -14.58 -7.04 -0.17
C PHE A 87 -16.10 -6.99 -0.38
N HIS A 88 -16.85 -7.98 0.12
CA HIS A 88 -18.31 -7.95 0.07
C HIS A 88 -18.87 -6.80 0.91
N ARG A 89 -18.32 -6.55 2.09
CA ARG A 89 -18.75 -5.41 2.92
C ARG A 89 -18.56 -4.09 2.17
N ILE A 90 -17.43 -3.96 1.49
CA ILE A 90 -17.11 -2.75 0.72
C ILE A 90 -18.08 -2.60 -0.46
N ALA A 91 -18.34 -3.70 -1.16
CA ALA A 91 -19.26 -3.70 -2.29
C ALA A 91 -20.70 -3.37 -1.86
N ASP A 92 -21.16 -3.92 -0.74
CA ASP A 92 -22.48 -3.63 -0.20
C ASP A 92 -22.64 -2.15 0.16
N ALA A 93 -21.57 -1.51 0.57
CA ALA A 93 -21.55 -0.08 0.86
C ALA A 93 -21.41 0.78 -0.40
N LYS A 94 -21.26 0.14 -1.57
CA LYS A 94 -21.11 0.81 -2.87
C LYS A 94 -19.87 1.69 -2.95
N VAL A 95 -18.80 1.28 -2.29
CA VAL A 95 -17.52 1.98 -2.32
C VAL A 95 -16.68 1.41 -3.46
N ASN A 96 -16.15 2.28 -4.30
CA ASN A 96 -15.31 1.88 -5.42
C ASN A 96 -13.85 1.78 -4.98
N ILE A 97 -13.28 0.59 -5.09
CA ILE A 97 -11.89 0.33 -4.75
C ILE A 97 -11.02 0.72 -5.94
N ARG A 98 -9.96 1.48 -5.67
CA ARG A 98 -8.97 1.86 -6.68
C ARG A 98 -7.82 0.88 -6.78
N PHE A 99 -7.37 0.38 -5.63
CA PHE A 99 -6.33 -0.62 -5.59
C PHE A 99 -6.36 -1.34 -4.25
N SER A 100 -5.78 -2.51 -4.22
CA SER A 100 -5.59 -3.25 -2.98
C SER A 100 -4.37 -4.15 -3.11
N TYR A 101 -3.71 -4.41 -1.99
CA TYR A 101 -2.62 -5.37 -1.95
C TYR A 101 -2.47 -5.92 -0.53
N LEU A 102 -1.76 -7.02 -0.43
CA LEU A 102 -1.49 -7.64 0.87
C LEU A 102 -0.23 -7.01 1.49
N ALA A 103 -0.28 -6.87 2.79
CA ALA A 103 0.85 -6.40 3.59
C ALA A 103 1.21 -7.46 4.62
N THR A 104 2.35 -7.27 5.26
CA THR A 104 2.82 -8.18 6.31
C THR A 104 1.80 -8.29 7.45
N ARG A 105 1.89 -9.37 8.21
CA ARG A 105 1.01 -9.66 9.35
C ARG A 105 -0.46 -9.79 8.96
N ASN A 106 -0.71 -10.41 7.81
CA ASN A 106 -2.06 -10.71 7.33
C ASN A 106 -2.95 -9.46 7.28
N ARG A 107 -2.47 -8.41 6.62
CA ARG A 107 -3.25 -7.19 6.47
C ARG A 107 -3.51 -6.90 5.00
N LEU A 108 -4.69 -6.34 4.72
CA LEU A 108 -5.05 -5.81 3.42
C LEU A 108 -4.88 -4.29 3.43
N VAL A 109 -4.29 -3.76 2.37
CA VAL A 109 -4.22 -2.33 2.11
C VAL A 109 -5.26 -2.03 1.05
N ILE A 110 -6.15 -1.08 1.31
CA ILE A 110 -7.22 -0.75 0.38
C ILE A 110 -7.26 0.76 0.15
N GLY A 111 -7.16 1.14 -1.12
CA GLY A 111 -7.33 2.52 -1.55
C GLY A 111 -8.65 2.68 -2.28
N ALA A 112 -9.38 3.75 -1.98
CA ALA A 112 -10.68 4.03 -2.58
C ALA A 112 -10.82 5.52 -2.88
N ASP A 113 -11.84 5.86 -3.65
CA ASP A 113 -12.11 7.26 -3.97
C ASP A 113 -12.55 8.04 -2.72
N ASP A 114 -13.34 7.40 -1.87
CA ASP A 114 -13.86 8.01 -0.66
C ASP A 114 -13.37 7.24 0.56
N LEU A 115 -12.38 7.80 1.23
CA LEU A 115 -11.77 7.19 2.41
C LEU A 115 -12.77 7.02 3.55
N GLU A 116 -13.60 8.01 3.78
CA GLU A 116 -14.56 7.97 4.90
C GLU A 116 -15.63 6.90 4.68
N GLU A 117 -16.13 6.76 3.46
CA GLU A 117 -17.08 5.70 3.15
C GLU A 117 -16.43 4.32 3.30
N LEU A 118 -15.16 4.19 2.89
CA LEU A 118 -14.42 2.95 3.06
C LEU A 118 -14.25 2.61 4.53
N ARG A 119 -13.87 3.57 5.35
CA ARG A 119 -13.73 3.36 6.79
C ARG A 119 -15.05 2.93 7.43
N ALA A 120 -16.14 3.60 7.06
CA ALA A 120 -17.47 3.29 7.58
C ALA A 120 -17.88 1.85 7.20
N ALA A 121 -17.60 1.44 5.97
CA ALA A 121 -17.91 0.09 5.51
C ALA A 121 -17.20 -1.00 6.31
N LEU A 122 -16.00 -0.70 6.81
CA LEU A 122 -15.15 -1.66 7.53
C LEU A 122 -15.18 -1.49 9.04
N SER A 123 -15.94 -0.54 9.53
CA SER A 123 -16.13 -0.34 10.98
C SER A 123 -17.10 -1.36 11.55
N ASP A 124 -16.85 -1.76 12.77
CA ASP A 124 -17.73 -2.68 13.51
C ASP A 124 -18.78 -1.92 14.32
#